data_a02f45f631f88cb5d5d4b91c1f5e42b2
#
_entry.id   a02f45f631f88cb5d5d4b91c1f5e42b2
#
_cell.length_a   1.000
_cell.length_b   1.000
_cell.length_c   1.000
_cell.angle_alpha   90.00
_cell.angle_beta   90.00
_cell.angle_gamma   90.00
#
_symmetry.space_group_name_H-M   'P 1'
#
loop_
_entity.id
_entity.type
_entity.pdbx_description
1 polymer ?
#
loop_
_entity_poly.entity_id
_entity_poly.type
_entity_poly.pdbx_seq_one_letter_code
_entity_poly.pdbx_strand_id
1 'polypeptide(L)'
;MGHAQTKYLSPQTADVYQEVYDHVEKLNGDYDPFPSEIETFHGQTLRLRDGDGYLVKRHRIVNVGKDEKNYSVSDNYSNYSYINFIAAKCWIDTAISRSPASLNHQSIGFNALSDITLPDKAFSNEKNFAKEISSQLSAIMLANKSDQRVWLAIRQFANYAIENSYWGFDETVIFKLDEVVIPSANQKQRVSLFDNENGPFTRSEIAQISTAIQDGKLSLKHEVMVRLAMKFGLRPIQMALLREEDVYYDSKVFAWFINIPRVKGKVAQLRRNENNFLLRQLPQELADDIQALIASESDRSLCDLDGIRRPRPLFKRKTVNEHYLNDKKLADYAWHQSSNLVSQAFRKIIQESLGLKSAYVKDEHGNPLPLKITAYRFRYTLGTRMVLEGKTPEEVAIALDHSSTASVSHYFRYNRDLIDFIDDTFESSKVLSNSVARWEGYIIDDDSTVKGTVVRGKDLVNLGKCLKQSRCEWHPSVSCYGCGQFRPFKNADHESQLKVIEAERDFVRYNSSGPVQHQLDEAYEGALQIVEAQKIIVREVS
;
A
#
# COMPACT_ATOMS: atom_id res chain seq x y z
N MET A 1 22.10 4.16 -44.43
CA MET A 1 22.11 5.59 -44.81
C MET A 1 20.78 5.92 -45.42
N GLY A 2 19.83 6.37 -44.65
CA GLY A 2 18.52 6.86 -45.11
C GLY A 2 18.53 8.37 -44.93
N HIS A 3 18.59 9.09 -46.00
CA HIS A 3 18.44 10.55 -45.96
C HIS A 3 17.03 10.87 -45.46
N ALA A 4 16.94 11.46 -44.26
CA ALA A 4 15.74 12.10 -43.81
C ALA A 4 15.42 13.22 -44.80
N GLN A 5 14.26 13.15 -45.47
CA GLN A 5 13.75 14.24 -46.26
C GLN A 5 13.51 15.43 -45.32
N THR A 6 14.36 16.44 -45.42
CA THR A 6 14.10 17.75 -44.81
C THR A 6 12.81 18.27 -45.44
N LYS A 7 11.71 18.25 -44.70
CA LYS A 7 10.51 18.98 -45.11
C LYS A 7 10.88 20.46 -45.19
N TYR A 8 10.84 21.00 -46.39
CA TYR A 8 10.99 22.45 -46.59
C TYR A 8 9.85 23.13 -45.83
N LEU A 9 10.19 23.80 -44.74
CA LEU A 9 9.27 24.69 -44.04
C LEU A 9 9.01 25.92 -44.92
N SER A 10 7.81 26.50 -44.85
CA SER A 10 7.59 27.82 -45.44
C SER A 10 8.53 28.84 -44.78
N PRO A 11 8.97 29.91 -45.47
CA PRO A 11 9.83 30.92 -44.86
C PRO A 11 9.28 31.47 -43.54
N GLN A 12 7.98 31.70 -43.45
CA GLN A 12 7.31 32.15 -42.20
C GLN A 12 7.37 31.13 -41.09
N THR A 13 7.30 29.85 -41.38
CA THR A 13 7.42 28.77 -40.39
C THR A 13 8.87 28.62 -39.93
N ALA A 14 9.84 28.86 -40.83
CA ALA A 14 11.25 28.84 -40.49
C ALA A 14 11.62 29.97 -39.51
N ASP A 15 11.07 31.17 -39.70
CA ASP A 15 11.29 32.30 -38.78
C ASP A 15 10.72 32.04 -37.39
N VAL A 16 9.56 31.46 -37.31
CA VAL A 16 8.94 31.09 -36.02
C VAL A 16 9.70 29.94 -35.32
N TYR A 17 10.18 28.98 -36.12
CA TYR A 17 11.07 27.96 -35.55
C TYR A 17 12.37 28.55 -35.00
N GLN A 18 12.91 29.56 -35.65
CA GLN A 18 14.08 30.27 -35.17
C GLN A 18 13.76 31.04 -33.87
N GLU A 19 12.62 31.75 -33.81
CA GLU A 19 12.18 32.42 -32.58
C GLU A 19 11.97 31.41 -31.43
N VAL A 20 11.41 30.25 -31.68
CA VAL A 20 11.24 29.19 -30.70
C VAL A 20 12.61 28.65 -30.26
N TYR A 21 13.53 28.48 -31.18
CA TYR A 21 14.92 28.07 -30.91
C TYR A 21 15.65 29.09 -30.07
N ASP A 22 15.58 30.36 -30.44
CA ASP A 22 16.21 31.46 -29.73
C ASP A 22 15.64 31.61 -28.30
N HIS A 23 14.33 31.37 -28.17
CA HIS A 23 13.67 31.37 -26.87
C HIS A 23 14.16 30.21 -25.99
N VAL A 24 14.27 29.00 -26.55
CA VAL A 24 14.79 27.83 -25.85
C VAL A 24 16.27 27.99 -25.48
N GLU A 25 17.10 28.54 -26.36
CA GLU A 25 18.50 28.90 -26.04
C GLU A 25 18.57 29.90 -24.90
N LYS A 26 17.76 30.93 -24.93
CA LYS A 26 17.72 31.97 -23.90
C LYS A 26 17.31 31.43 -22.53
N LEU A 27 16.37 30.46 -22.50
CA LEU A 27 15.94 29.82 -21.26
C LEU A 27 16.97 28.83 -20.69
N ASN A 28 17.79 28.21 -21.53
CA ASN A 28 18.71 27.15 -21.12
C ASN A 28 20.15 27.61 -20.83
N GLY A 29 20.48 28.92 -21.07
CA GLY A 29 21.86 29.38 -20.99
C GLY A 29 22.75 28.70 -22.04
N ASP A 30 24.05 28.63 -21.84
CA ASP A 30 24.98 28.06 -22.82
C ASP A 30 24.63 26.66 -23.29
N TYR A 31 24.34 26.53 -24.49
CA TYR A 31 24.34 25.52 -25.56
C TYR A 31 24.23 24.01 -25.29
N ASP A 32 24.22 23.51 -24.08
CA ASP A 32 23.98 22.08 -23.82
C ASP A 32 22.61 21.87 -23.14
N PRO A 33 21.54 21.66 -23.93
CA PRO A 33 20.19 21.60 -23.39
C PRO A 33 19.99 20.41 -22.44
N PHE A 34 20.88 19.41 -22.48
CA PHE A 34 20.82 18.23 -21.65
C PHE A 34 22.19 17.93 -21.03
N PRO A 35 22.27 17.70 -19.73
CA PRO A 35 23.50 17.25 -19.09
C PRO A 35 23.91 15.87 -19.61
N SER A 36 25.21 15.57 -19.60
CA SER A 36 25.72 14.25 -19.97
C SER A 36 25.30 13.17 -18.98
N GLU A 37 25.18 13.54 -17.71
CA GLU A 37 24.78 12.67 -16.62
C GLU A 37 23.90 13.42 -15.63
N ILE A 38 22.97 12.72 -15.01
CA ILE A 38 22.15 13.23 -13.89
C ILE A 38 22.23 12.28 -12.71
N GLU A 39 22.14 12.83 -11.52
CA GLU A 39 21.86 12.05 -10.32
C GLU A 39 20.35 12.02 -10.08
N THR A 40 19.74 10.83 -10.10
CA THR A 40 18.32 10.67 -9.84
C THR A 40 17.98 10.92 -8.39
N PHE A 41 16.69 11.11 -8.10
CA PHE A 41 16.17 11.25 -6.74
C PHE A 41 16.65 10.16 -5.77
N HIS A 42 16.96 8.96 -6.26
CA HIS A 42 17.51 7.85 -5.46
C HIS A 42 19.03 7.77 -5.46
N GLY A 43 19.69 8.77 -6.04
CA GLY A 43 21.14 8.85 -6.09
C GLY A 43 21.81 7.90 -7.08
N GLN A 44 21.06 7.36 -8.03
CA GLN A 44 21.64 6.65 -9.18
C GLN A 44 22.13 7.66 -10.19
N THR A 45 23.31 7.43 -10.75
CA THR A 45 23.81 8.19 -11.88
C THR A 45 23.20 7.61 -13.16
N LEU A 46 22.50 8.44 -13.93
CA LEU A 46 22.03 8.13 -15.26
C LEU A 46 22.87 8.87 -16.28
N ARG A 47 23.46 8.12 -17.21
CA ARG A 47 24.15 8.69 -18.35
C ARG A 47 23.10 9.03 -19.42
N LEU A 48 23.07 10.31 -19.84
CA LEU A 48 22.14 10.83 -20.85
C LEU A 48 22.80 11.00 -22.23
N ARG A 49 24.15 10.87 -22.31
CA ARG A 49 24.95 10.95 -23.53
C ARG A 49 25.81 9.72 -23.73
N ASP A 50 25.95 9.31 -24.99
CA ASP A 50 26.96 8.36 -25.46
C ASP A 50 27.63 8.92 -26.72
N GLY A 51 28.89 9.32 -26.61
CA GLY A 51 29.61 10.06 -27.65
C GLY A 51 28.94 11.42 -27.96
N ASP A 52 28.66 11.70 -29.21
CA ASP A 52 27.98 12.92 -29.67
C ASP A 52 26.45 12.84 -29.65
N GLY A 53 25.88 11.69 -29.22
CA GLY A 53 24.45 11.44 -29.20
C GLY A 53 23.85 11.44 -27.80
N TYR A 54 22.56 11.81 -27.69
CA TYR A 54 21.82 11.70 -26.44
C TYR A 54 21.20 10.31 -26.26
N LEU A 55 21.42 9.70 -25.08
CA LEU A 55 20.97 8.35 -24.74
C LEU A 55 19.71 8.35 -23.88
N VAL A 56 18.70 9.14 -24.19
CA VAL A 56 17.42 8.97 -23.51
C VAL A 56 16.52 8.12 -24.40
N LYS A 57 16.66 6.79 -24.32
CA LYS A 57 15.66 5.91 -24.92
C LYS A 57 14.33 6.07 -24.22
N ARG A 58 13.27 6.22 -25.00
CA ARG A 58 11.90 5.98 -24.55
C ARG A 58 11.87 4.73 -23.68
N HIS A 59 11.33 4.82 -22.50
CA HIS A 59 10.98 3.75 -21.61
C HIS A 59 12.04 3.20 -20.65
N ARG A 60 11.65 3.25 -19.45
CA ARG A 60 12.20 2.57 -18.30
C ARG A 60 13.49 3.16 -17.80
N ILE A 61 13.38 4.24 -17.06
CA ILE A 61 14.23 4.29 -15.88
C ILE A 61 13.88 3.06 -15.10
N VAL A 62 14.86 2.23 -15.05
CA VAL A 62 14.84 0.96 -14.41
C VAL A 62 14.17 1.12 -13.06
N ASN A 63 13.10 0.38 -12.85
CA ASN A 63 12.83 -0.10 -11.52
C ASN A 63 14.17 -0.55 -10.97
N VAL A 64 14.62 0.11 -9.93
CA VAL A 64 15.82 -0.19 -9.21
C VAL A 64 15.98 -1.70 -9.12
N GLY A 65 16.86 -2.28 -9.89
CA GLY A 65 17.12 -3.72 -9.92
C GLY A 65 17.08 -4.43 -11.26
N LYS A 66 16.96 -3.77 -12.39
CA LYS A 66 17.11 -4.41 -13.71
C LYS A 66 17.93 -3.55 -14.64
N ASP A 67 18.98 -4.17 -15.09
CA ASP A 67 19.88 -3.86 -16.20
C ASP A 67 19.99 -2.39 -16.64
N GLU A 68 21.21 -1.87 -16.64
CA GLU A 68 21.61 -0.69 -17.38
C GLU A 68 21.14 -0.84 -18.85
N LYS A 69 19.92 -0.45 -19.11
CA LYS A 69 19.48 -0.25 -20.48
C LYS A 69 19.77 1.18 -20.80
N ASN A 70 20.73 1.36 -21.67
CA ASN A 70 21.04 2.62 -22.31
C ASN A 70 19.74 3.28 -22.78
N TYR A 71 19.45 4.45 -22.25
CA TYR A 71 18.33 5.26 -22.68
C TYR A 71 18.85 6.21 -23.75
N SER A 72 18.55 5.96 -25.00
CA SER A 72 18.78 6.97 -26.04
C SER A 72 17.54 7.82 -26.19
N VAL A 73 17.71 9.12 -26.22
CA VAL A 73 16.76 9.98 -26.92
C VAL A 73 16.93 9.61 -28.36
N SER A 74 15.90 9.02 -28.97
CA SER A 74 16.01 8.55 -30.36
C SER A 74 16.51 9.69 -31.24
N ASP A 75 17.27 9.34 -32.28
CA ASP A 75 17.77 10.28 -33.32
C ASP A 75 16.69 11.18 -33.95
N ASN A 76 15.43 11.01 -33.58
CA ASN A 76 14.32 11.88 -33.90
C ASN A 76 14.35 13.26 -33.24
N TYR A 77 15.27 13.52 -32.34
CA TYR A 77 15.49 14.90 -31.85
C TYR A 77 16.20 15.80 -32.86
N SER A 78 16.87 15.25 -33.83
CA SER A 78 17.37 16.04 -34.97
C SER A 78 16.22 16.57 -35.90
N ASN A 79 15.00 16.02 -35.76
CA ASN A 79 13.78 16.47 -36.38
C ASN A 79 12.78 16.93 -35.32
N TYR A 80 13.15 17.91 -34.58
CA TYR A 80 12.44 18.39 -33.42
C TYR A 80 10.97 18.62 -33.62
N SER A 81 10.21 17.86 -32.91
CA SER A 81 9.01 18.45 -32.37
C SER A 81 9.42 19.17 -31.09
N TYR A 82 9.22 20.44 -31.00
CA TYR A 82 9.34 21.28 -29.83
C TYR A 82 8.72 20.62 -28.56
N ILE A 83 7.64 19.90 -28.76
CA ILE A 83 6.95 19.11 -27.73
C ILE A 83 7.87 18.04 -27.12
N ASN A 84 8.62 17.32 -27.95
CA ASN A 84 9.53 16.28 -27.46
C ASN A 84 10.68 16.84 -26.64
N PHE A 85 11.17 18.02 -27.02
CA PHE A 85 12.19 18.71 -26.23
C PHE A 85 11.68 19.06 -24.84
N ILE A 86 10.50 19.68 -24.72
CA ILE A 86 9.90 20.02 -23.43
C ILE A 86 9.61 18.75 -22.62
N ALA A 87 9.13 17.69 -23.27
CA ALA A 87 8.88 16.42 -22.63
C ALA A 87 10.17 15.80 -22.04
N ALA A 88 11.29 15.88 -22.76
CA ALA A 88 12.57 15.40 -22.27
C ALA A 88 13.08 16.20 -21.06
N LYS A 89 12.97 17.53 -21.11
CA LYS A 89 13.30 18.39 -19.96
C LYS A 89 12.44 18.08 -18.75
N CYS A 90 11.12 17.98 -18.91
CA CYS A 90 10.19 17.60 -17.87
C CYS A 90 10.53 16.21 -17.29
N TRP A 91 10.92 15.28 -18.15
CA TRP A 91 11.30 13.94 -17.74
C TRP A 91 12.59 13.94 -16.91
N ILE A 92 13.62 14.70 -17.33
CA ILE A 92 14.89 14.87 -16.59
C ILE A 92 14.62 15.48 -15.21
N ASP A 93 13.85 16.55 -15.15
CA ASP A 93 13.46 17.19 -13.89
C ASP A 93 12.73 16.22 -12.96
N THR A 94 11.82 15.42 -13.51
CA THR A 94 11.14 14.38 -12.74
C THR A 94 12.11 13.29 -12.24
N ALA A 95 13.11 12.93 -13.03
CA ALA A 95 14.12 11.94 -12.63
C ALA A 95 14.95 12.42 -11.44
N ILE A 96 15.26 13.71 -11.41
CA ILE A 96 16.04 14.34 -10.33
C ILE A 96 15.17 14.53 -9.06
N SER A 97 13.89 14.90 -9.23
CA SER A 97 13.04 15.39 -8.14
C SER A 97 12.07 14.36 -7.58
N ARG A 98 11.78 13.27 -8.31
CA ARG A 98 10.73 12.31 -7.96
C ARG A 98 11.18 10.85 -8.01
N SER A 99 10.35 9.99 -7.42
CA SER A 99 10.62 8.55 -7.38
C SER A 99 10.60 7.88 -8.76
N PRO A 100 11.33 6.77 -8.96
CA PRO A 100 11.32 5.99 -10.21
C PRO A 100 9.92 5.52 -10.62
N ALA A 101 9.02 5.28 -9.67
CA ALA A 101 7.64 4.92 -9.99
C ALA A 101 6.89 6.08 -10.68
N SER A 102 7.09 7.32 -10.20
CA SER A 102 6.52 8.53 -10.84
C SER A 102 7.06 8.71 -12.24
N LEU A 103 8.37 8.53 -12.39
CA LEU A 103 9.04 8.64 -13.68
C LEU A 103 8.59 7.58 -14.69
N ASN A 104 8.41 6.33 -14.24
CA ASN A 104 7.87 5.27 -15.09
C ASN A 104 6.44 5.56 -15.55
N HIS A 105 5.59 6.11 -14.67
CA HIS A 105 4.23 6.54 -15.03
C HIS A 105 4.26 7.68 -16.07
N GLN A 106 5.13 8.65 -15.87
CA GLN A 106 5.33 9.75 -16.80
C GLN A 106 5.82 9.26 -18.17
N SER A 107 6.82 8.37 -18.20
CA SER A 107 7.35 7.79 -19.43
C SER A 107 6.28 7.07 -20.25
N ILE A 108 5.39 6.33 -19.59
CA ILE A 108 4.26 5.66 -20.26
C ILE A 108 3.31 6.70 -20.86
N GLY A 109 3.00 7.76 -20.11
CA GLY A 109 2.12 8.83 -20.58
C GLY A 109 2.74 9.64 -21.71
N PHE A 110 4.03 9.93 -21.65
CA PHE A 110 4.74 10.69 -22.67
C PHE A 110 4.86 9.99 -24.02
N ASN A 111 4.66 8.67 -24.07
CA ASN A 111 4.56 7.97 -25.36
C ASN A 111 3.41 8.51 -26.21
N ALA A 112 2.33 8.90 -25.59
CA ALA A 112 1.19 9.45 -26.29
C ALA A 112 1.46 10.85 -26.87
N LEU A 113 2.49 11.57 -26.37
CA LEU A 113 2.89 12.86 -26.94
C LEU A 113 3.58 12.73 -28.30
N SER A 114 4.11 11.54 -28.64
CA SER A 114 4.76 11.30 -29.93
C SER A 114 3.79 11.37 -31.11
N ASP A 115 2.50 11.27 -30.86
CA ASP A 115 1.46 11.30 -31.89
C ASP A 115 0.99 12.73 -32.21
N ILE A 116 1.51 13.73 -31.46
CA ILE A 116 1.18 15.13 -31.70
C ILE A 116 1.82 15.59 -33.01
N THR A 117 0.98 16.06 -33.92
CA THR A 117 1.41 16.68 -35.20
C THR A 117 0.80 18.07 -35.28
N LEU A 118 1.63 19.08 -35.07
CA LEU A 118 1.20 20.46 -35.16
C LEU A 118 1.28 20.95 -36.64
N PRO A 119 0.22 21.54 -37.16
CA PRO A 119 0.26 22.14 -38.49
C PRO A 119 1.09 23.45 -38.49
N ASP A 120 1.68 23.80 -39.62
CA ASP A 120 2.53 25.00 -39.72
C ASP A 120 1.84 26.28 -39.22
N LYS A 121 0.53 26.41 -39.45
CA LYS A 121 -0.27 27.54 -38.94
C LYS A 121 -0.29 27.66 -37.41
N ALA A 122 -0.03 26.59 -36.68
CA ALA A 122 0.05 26.64 -35.21
C ALA A 122 1.21 27.51 -34.75
N PHE A 123 2.29 27.54 -35.51
CA PHE A 123 3.48 28.33 -35.22
C PHE A 123 3.43 29.79 -35.68
N SER A 124 2.28 30.25 -36.18
CA SER A 124 2.11 31.64 -36.63
C SER A 124 2.11 32.66 -35.46
N ASN A 125 1.69 32.25 -34.28
CA ASN A 125 1.78 33.03 -33.05
C ASN A 125 1.44 32.12 -31.84
N GLU A 126 1.79 32.61 -30.64
CA GLU A 126 1.59 31.86 -29.39
C GLU A 126 0.12 31.44 -29.12
N LYS A 127 -0.83 32.29 -29.44
CA LYS A 127 -2.26 32.00 -29.26
C LYS A 127 -2.74 30.86 -30.15
N ASN A 128 -2.30 30.82 -31.39
CA ASN A 128 -2.62 29.72 -32.31
C ASN A 128 -1.96 28.43 -31.87
N PHE A 129 -0.73 28.52 -31.39
CA PHE A 129 -0.03 27.37 -30.82
C PHE A 129 -0.75 26.84 -29.58
N ALA A 130 -1.07 27.69 -28.59
CA ALA A 130 -1.78 27.31 -27.38
C ALA A 130 -3.12 26.63 -27.69
N LYS A 131 -3.86 27.17 -28.65
CA LYS A 131 -5.14 26.60 -29.10
C LYS A 131 -4.98 25.22 -29.72
N GLU A 132 -3.99 25.04 -30.59
CA GLU A 132 -3.79 23.78 -31.30
C GLU A 132 -3.24 22.70 -30.35
N ILE A 133 -2.22 23.04 -29.58
CA ILE A 133 -1.64 22.10 -28.62
C ILE A 133 -2.65 21.65 -27.56
N SER A 134 -3.45 22.57 -27.01
CA SER A 134 -4.48 22.23 -26.03
C SER A 134 -5.55 21.30 -26.60
N SER A 135 -5.91 21.50 -27.88
CA SER A 135 -6.87 20.64 -28.58
C SER A 135 -6.33 19.22 -28.73
N GLN A 136 -5.08 19.08 -29.17
CA GLN A 136 -4.44 17.77 -29.37
C GLN A 136 -4.19 17.05 -28.06
N LEU A 137 -3.70 17.73 -27.03
CA LEU A 137 -3.53 17.16 -25.69
C LEU A 137 -4.86 16.67 -25.12
N SER A 138 -5.94 17.44 -25.28
CA SER A 138 -7.29 17.04 -24.87
C SER A 138 -7.79 15.82 -25.64
N ALA A 139 -7.53 15.76 -26.94
CA ALA A 139 -7.89 14.60 -27.76
C ALA A 139 -7.16 13.33 -27.32
N ILE A 140 -5.86 13.42 -27.01
CA ILE A 140 -5.07 12.30 -26.46
C ILE A 140 -5.63 11.84 -25.11
N MET A 141 -5.98 12.77 -24.22
CA MET A 141 -6.58 12.43 -22.92
C MET A 141 -7.92 11.69 -23.13
N LEU A 142 -8.76 12.16 -24.03
CA LEU A 142 -10.05 11.53 -24.36
C LEU A 142 -9.88 10.15 -24.99
N ALA A 143 -8.91 9.97 -25.87
CA ALA A 143 -8.60 8.67 -26.48
C ALA A 143 -8.10 7.64 -25.44
N ASN A 144 -7.46 8.10 -24.36
CA ASN A 144 -6.87 7.26 -23.32
C ASN A 144 -7.64 7.31 -21.98
N LYS A 145 -8.98 7.36 -22.01
CA LYS A 145 -9.84 7.47 -20.80
C LYS A 145 -9.59 6.40 -19.74
N SER A 146 -9.20 5.20 -20.15
CA SER A 146 -8.92 4.07 -19.24
C SER A 146 -7.53 4.13 -18.61
N ASP A 147 -6.60 4.91 -19.15
CA ASP A 147 -5.22 5.01 -18.63
C ASP A 147 -4.96 6.36 -17.96
N GLN A 148 -5.20 6.37 -16.64
CA GLN A 148 -4.96 7.55 -15.80
C GLN A 148 -3.51 8.06 -15.87
N ARG A 149 -2.54 7.21 -16.22
CA ARG A 149 -1.12 7.61 -16.32
C ARG A 149 -0.90 8.58 -17.48
N VAL A 150 -1.62 8.38 -18.58
CA VAL A 150 -1.51 9.25 -19.77
C VAL A 150 -1.96 10.66 -19.43
N TRP A 151 -3.14 10.84 -18.88
CA TRP A 151 -3.64 12.20 -18.64
C TRP A 151 -2.97 12.89 -17.43
N LEU A 152 -2.49 12.14 -16.43
CA LEU A 152 -1.64 12.72 -15.38
C LEU A 152 -0.30 13.21 -15.95
N ALA A 153 0.31 12.45 -16.86
CA ALA A 153 1.54 12.84 -17.53
C ALA A 153 1.34 14.05 -18.45
N ILE A 154 0.23 14.10 -19.20
CA ILE A 154 -0.11 15.25 -20.05
C ILE A 154 -0.28 16.52 -19.22
N ARG A 155 -1.02 16.46 -18.11
CA ARG A 155 -1.16 17.60 -17.21
C ARG A 155 0.17 18.02 -16.60
N GLN A 156 1.00 17.08 -16.21
CA GLN A 156 2.34 17.37 -15.69
C GLN A 156 3.22 18.04 -16.75
N PHE A 157 3.16 17.56 -17.98
CA PHE A 157 3.85 18.16 -19.13
C PHE A 157 3.40 19.61 -19.35
N ALA A 158 2.09 19.86 -19.43
CA ALA A 158 1.55 21.20 -19.67
C ALA A 158 1.90 22.17 -18.52
N ASN A 159 1.74 21.74 -17.25
CA ASN A 159 2.15 22.56 -16.12
C ASN A 159 3.65 22.88 -16.13
N TYR A 160 4.49 21.89 -16.43
CA TYR A 160 5.95 22.09 -16.55
C TYR A 160 6.27 23.10 -17.64
N ALA A 161 5.61 23.02 -18.80
CA ALA A 161 5.81 23.95 -19.90
C ALA A 161 5.43 25.39 -19.52
N ILE A 162 4.32 25.57 -18.79
CA ILE A 162 3.87 26.87 -18.31
C ILE A 162 4.81 27.42 -17.22
N GLU A 163 5.14 26.62 -16.21
CA GLU A 163 6.02 27.00 -15.10
C GLU A 163 7.41 27.45 -15.58
N ASN A 164 7.89 26.87 -16.67
CA ASN A 164 9.18 27.23 -17.28
C ASN A 164 9.03 28.22 -18.44
N SER A 165 7.86 28.82 -18.63
CA SER A 165 7.60 29.88 -19.63
C SER A 165 7.97 29.48 -21.06
N TYR A 166 7.71 28.22 -21.43
CA TYR A 166 7.93 27.77 -22.81
C TYR A 166 6.95 28.47 -23.77
N TRP A 167 7.47 28.90 -24.92
CA TRP A 167 6.72 29.63 -25.92
C TRP A 167 5.41 28.93 -26.32
N GLY A 168 4.31 29.68 -26.32
CA GLY A 168 2.98 29.19 -26.69
C GLY A 168 2.30 28.34 -25.62
N PHE A 169 2.88 28.22 -24.42
CA PHE A 169 2.22 27.58 -23.27
C PHE A 169 1.81 28.63 -22.25
N ASP A 170 0.53 28.80 -22.07
CA ASP A 170 -0.08 29.67 -21.08
C ASP A 170 -1.19 28.95 -20.30
N GLU A 171 -1.79 29.62 -19.33
CA GLU A 171 -2.84 29.05 -18.48
C GLU A 171 -4.06 28.55 -19.25
N THR A 172 -4.30 29.07 -20.49
CA THR A 172 -5.44 28.64 -21.31
C THR A 172 -5.32 27.17 -21.72
N VAL A 173 -4.09 26.64 -21.83
CA VAL A 173 -3.83 25.23 -22.09
C VAL A 173 -4.36 24.37 -20.95
N ILE A 174 -4.05 24.73 -19.69
CA ILE A 174 -4.54 24.00 -18.50
C ILE A 174 -6.04 24.11 -18.37
N PHE A 175 -6.63 25.29 -18.54
CA PHE A 175 -8.07 25.45 -18.50
C PHE A 175 -8.78 24.52 -19.48
N LYS A 176 -8.22 24.37 -20.69
CA LYS A 176 -8.76 23.45 -21.69
C LYS A 176 -8.63 21.98 -21.30
N LEU A 177 -7.52 21.59 -20.68
CA LEU A 177 -7.33 20.23 -20.15
C LEU A 177 -8.25 19.93 -18.96
N ASP A 178 -8.61 20.93 -18.17
CA ASP A 178 -9.51 20.80 -17.02
C ASP A 178 -10.98 20.57 -17.43
N GLU A 179 -11.36 20.94 -18.63
CA GLU A 179 -12.66 20.58 -19.19
C GLU A 179 -12.81 19.08 -19.44
N VAL A 180 -11.70 18.35 -19.57
CA VAL A 180 -11.72 16.91 -19.79
C VAL A 180 -11.95 16.18 -18.48
N VAL A 181 -13.21 15.80 -18.23
CA VAL A 181 -13.58 14.99 -17.08
C VAL A 181 -13.30 13.51 -17.37
N ILE A 182 -12.32 12.95 -16.69
CA ILE A 182 -11.98 11.54 -16.80
C ILE A 182 -12.40 10.84 -15.52
N PRO A 183 -13.20 9.75 -15.61
CA PRO A 183 -13.56 8.97 -14.45
C PRO A 183 -12.29 8.44 -13.77
N SER A 184 -11.97 8.94 -12.59
CA SER A 184 -10.86 8.38 -11.83
C SER A 184 -11.27 7.04 -11.26
N ALA A 185 -10.49 5.99 -11.50
CA ALA A 185 -10.55 4.78 -10.72
C ALA A 185 -10.09 5.13 -9.29
N ASN A 186 -11.03 5.62 -8.49
CA ASN A 186 -10.73 6.19 -7.20
C ASN A 186 -10.38 5.07 -6.22
N GLN A 187 -9.07 4.81 -6.05
CA GLN A 187 -8.60 3.81 -5.08
C GLN A 187 -9.11 4.08 -3.65
N LYS A 188 -9.49 5.34 -3.37
CA LYS A 188 -10.08 5.73 -2.09
C LYS A 188 -11.48 5.13 -1.90
N GLN A 189 -12.21 4.87 -2.99
CA GLN A 189 -13.50 4.19 -2.94
C GLN A 189 -13.40 2.74 -2.46
N ARG A 190 -12.27 2.07 -2.68
CA ARG A 190 -12.06 0.69 -2.21
C ARG A 190 -12.21 0.54 -0.69
N VAL A 191 -11.82 1.57 0.04
CA VAL A 191 -11.97 1.59 1.51
C VAL A 191 -13.36 2.06 1.89
N SER A 192 -13.83 3.19 1.35
CA SER A 192 -15.12 3.79 1.71
C SER A 192 -16.34 2.99 1.24
N LEU A 193 -16.20 2.12 0.24
CA LEU A 193 -17.26 1.22 -0.24
C LEU A 193 -17.04 -0.24 0.19
N PHE A 194 -16.07 -0.53 1.05
CA PHE A 194 -15.75 -1.89 1.49
C PHE A 194 -15.63 -2.88 0.32
N ASP A 195 -14.86 -2.50 -0.72
CA ASP A 195 -14.63 -3.37 -1.87
C ASP A 195 -14.21 -4.77 -1.40
N ASN A 196 -15.06 -5.78 -1.61
CA ASN A 196 -14.87 -7.15 -1.14
C ASN A 196 -13.60 -7.80 -1.69
N GLU A 197 -13.09 -7.33 -2.82
CA GLU A 197 -11.90 -7.89 -3.45
C GLU A 197 -10.61 -7.13 -3.09
N ASN A 198 -10.66 -5.80 -3.06
CA ASN A 198 -9.48 -4.95 -2.95
C ASN A 198 -9.49 -4.01 -1.74
N GLY A 199 -10.59 -3.96 -1.01
CA GLY A 199 -10.78 -3.16 0.20
C GLY A 199 -10.24 -3.83 1.47
N PRO A 200 -10.70 -3.39 2.65
CA PRO A 200 -10.38 -4.02 3.92
C PRO A 200 -10.80 -5.48 3.96
N PHE A 201 -10.09 -6.30 4.72
CA PHE A 201 -10.57 -7.64 5.04
C PHE A 201 -11.74 -7.57 6.02
N THR A 202 -12.70 -8.43 5.85
CA THR A 202 -13.74 -8.66 6.85
C THR A 202 -13.17 -9.37 8.09
N ARG A 203 -13.91 -9.35 9.20
CA ARG A 203 -13.49 -10.06 10.42
C ARG A 203 -13.36 -11.56 10.17
N SER A 204 -14.29 -12.15 9.42
CA SER A 204 -14.25 -13.57 9.04
C SER A 204 -13.00 -13.90 8.20
N GLU A 205 -12.65 -13.08 7.22
CA GLU A 205 -11.45 -13.27 6.41
C GLU A 205 -10.17 -13.17 7.26
N ILE A 206 -10.09 -12.23 8.20
CA ILE A 206 -8.96 -12.12 9.14
C ILE A 206 -8.88 -13.35 10.05
N ALA A 207 -10.01 -13.84 10.55
CA ALA A 207 -10.04 -15.05 11.36
C ALA A 207 -9.54 -16.27 10.57
N GLN A 208 -10.01 -16.45 9.34
CA GLN A 208 -9.54 -17.53 8.44
C GLN A 208 -8.03 -17.43 8.17
N ILE A 209 -7.51 -16.22 7.91
CA ILE A 209 -6.07 -16.00 7.72
C ILE A 209 -5.31 -16.38 8.99
N SER A 210 -5.78 -15.96 10.17
CA SER A 210 -5.15 -16.26 11.46
C SER A 210 -5.12 -17.76 11.74
N THR A 211 -6.24 -18.46 11.50
CA THR A 211 -6.32 -19.92 11.65
C THR A 211 -5.35 -20.62 10.69
N ALA A 212 -5.32 -20.20 9.43
CA ALA A 212 -4.42 -20.80 8.45
C ALA A 212 -2.93 -20.59 8.77
N ILE A 213 -2.59 -19.48 9.42
CA ILE A 213 -1.24 -19.24 9.96
C ILE A 213 -0.96 -20.22 11.11
N GLN A 214 -1.89 -20.37 12.05
CA GLN A 214 -1.76 -21.30 13.18
C GLN A 214 -1.62 -22.76 12.72
N ASP A 215 -2.29 -23.13 11.64
CA ASP A 215 -2.18 -24.45 11.00
C ASP A 215 -0.82 -24.68 10.29
N GLY A 216 0.10 -23.72 10.34
CA GLY A 216 1.44 -23.84 9.75
C GLY A 216 1.46 -23.81 8.22
N LYS A 217 0.45 -23.23 7.55
CA LYS A 217 0.38 -23.16 6.08
C LYS A 217 1.42 -22.25 5.46
N LEU A 218 2.07 -21.40 6.23
CA LEU A 218 3.10 -20.48 5.76
C LEU A 218 4.49 -20.90 6.26
N SER A 219 5.52 -20.63 5.45
CA SER A 219 6.88 -20.64 5.98
C SER A 219 7.06 -19.49 6.96
N LEU A 220 7.97 -19.66 7.94
CA LEU A 220 8.25 -18.66 8.99
C LEU A 220 8.45 -17.25 8.41
N LYS A 221 9.19 -17.12 7.31
CA LYS A 221 9.38 -15.84 6.61
C LYS A 221 8.07 -15.19 6.17
N HIS A 222 7.19 -15.96 5.54
CA HIS A 222 5.92 -15.43 5.04
C HIS A 222 4.92 -15.20 6.18
N GLU A 223 4.98 -16.00 7.23
CA GLU A 223 4.21 -15.79 8.45
C GLU A 223 4.57 -14.45 9.11
N VAL A 224 5.86 -14.20 9.35
CA VAL A 224 6.35 -12.91 9.89
C VAL A 224 5.92 -11.75 9.01
N MET A 225 6.00 -11.88 7.67
CA MET A 225 5.53 -10.84 6.75
C MET A 225 4.02 -10.54 6.95
N VAL A 226 3.19 -11.56 7.07
CA VAL A 226 1.74 -11.40 7.27
C VAL A 226 1.45 -10.81 8.65
N ARG A 227 2.08 -11.32 9.71
CA ARG A 227 1.90 -10.81 11.09
C ARG A 227 2.31 -9.34 11.21
N LEU A 228 3.41 -8.92 10.59
CA LEU A 228 3.82 -7.50 10.52
C LEU A 228 2.80 -6.65 9.72
N ALA A 229 2.27 -7.19 8.61
CA ALA A 229 1.23 -6.51 7.85
C ALA A 229 -0.06 -6.34 8.66
N MET A 230 -0.49 -7.36 9.38
CA MET A 230 -1.68 -7.34 10.23
C MET A 230 -1.52 -6.36 11.41
N LYS A 231 -0.34 -6.35 12.04
CA LYS A 231 -0.10 -5.54 13.24
C LYS A 231 0.11 -4.07 12.93
N PHE A 232 0.91 -3.75 11.90
CA PHE A 232 1.37 -2.39 11.63
C PHE A 232 0.91 -1.81 10.28
N GLY A 233 0.25 -2.60 9.44
CA GLY A 233 -0.18 -2.16 8.12
C GLY A 233 0.96 -1.68 7.21
N LEU A 234 2.12 -2.34 7.27
CA LEU A 234 3.33 -1.93 6.57
C LEU A 234 3.14 -1.89 5.06
N ARG A 235 3.71 -0.87 4.43
CA ARG A 235 3.82 -0.83 2.97
C ARG A 235 4.86 -1.86 2.50
N PRO A 236 4.71 -2.44 1.29
CA PRO A 236 5.71 -3.37 0.76
C PRO A 236 7.14 -2.83 0.78
N ILE A 237 7.32 -1.54 0.52
CA ILE A 237 8.64 -0.92 0.56
C ILE A 237 9.21 -0.82 1.97
N GLN A 238 8.38 -0.60 2.99
CA GLN A 238 8.82 -0.59 4.39
C GLN A 238 9.34 -1.96 4.80
N MET A 239 8.61 -3.03 4.43
CA MET A 239 9.06 -4.42 4.67
C MET A 239 10.36 -4.72 3.92
N ALA A 240 10.48 -4.25 2.68
CA ALA A 240 11.69 -4.48 1.88
C ALA A 240 12.94 -3.81 2.48
N LEU A 241 12.77 -2.72 3.21
CA LEU A 241 13.85 -1.94 3.83
C LEU A 241 14.15 -2.32 5.28
N LEU A 242 13.35 -3.18 5.92
CA LEU A 242 13.63 -3.66 7.26
C LEU A 242 14.93 -4.45 7.30
N ARG A 243 15.70 -4.22 8.36
CA ARG A 243 16.95 -4.91 8.69
C ARG A 243 16.82 -5.71 9.98
N GLU A 244 17.68 -6.69 10.19
CA GLU A 244 17.74 -7.46 11.43
C GLU A 244 17.95 -6.55 12.65
N GLU A 245 18.82 -5.54 12.50
CA GLU A 245 19.16 -4.55 13.54
C GLU A 245 18.00 -3.61 13.94
N ASP A 246 16.92 -3.56 13.13
CA ASP A 246 15.76 -2.75 13.44
C ASP A 246 14.92 -3.34 14.57
N VAL A 247 15.10 -4.62 14.87
CA VAL A 247 14.37 -5.33 15.92
C VAL A 247 15.29 -5.55 17.10
N TYR A 248 14.96 -4.94 18.24
CA TYR A 248 15.78 -4.99 19.43
C TYR A 248 14.95 -5.05 20.71
N TYR A 249 15.57 -5.58 21.74
CA TYR A 249 15.02 -5.61 23.10
C TYR A 249 15.57 -4.43 23.92
N ASP A 250 14.68 -3.64 24.49
CA ASP A 250 15.07 -2.59 25.41
C ASP A 250 14.95 -3.08 26.85
N SER A 251 16.10 -3.30 27.50
CA SER A 251 16.18 -3.79 28.86
C SER A 251 15.70 -2.80 29.94
N LYS A 252 15.58 -1.51 29.60
CA LYS A 252 15.08 -0.48 30.52
C LYS A 252 13.57 -0.54 30.68
N VAL A 253 12.87 -0.87 29.60
CA VAL A 253 11.40 -0.95 29.59
C VAL A 253 10.90 -2.38 29.44
N PHE A 254 11.80 -3.37 29.40
CA PHE A 254 11.51 -4.80 29.31
C PHE A 254 10.58 -5.14 28.16
N ALA A 255 10.82 -4.55 26.98
CA ALA A 255 9.97 -4.72 25.79
C ALA A 255 10.78 -4.78 24.50
N TRP A 256 10.20 -5.48 23.50
CA TRP A 256 10.73 -5.50 22.15
C TRP A 256 10.21 -4.32 21.35
N PHE A 257 11.07 -3.81 20.51
CA PHE A 257 10.77 -2.70 19.60
C PHE A 257 11.21 -3.00 18.18
N ILE A 258 10.56 -2.30 17.23
CA ILE A 258 10.95 -2.30 15.82
C ILE A 258 11.03 -0.86 15.31
N ASN A 259 12.12 -0.55 14.63
CA ASN A 259 12.32 0.70 13.88
C ASN A 259 11.85 0.53 12.45
N ILE A 260 10.67 1.03 12.12
CA ILE A 260 10.09 0.91 10.79
C ILE A 260 10.58 2.08 9.91
N PRO A 261 11.27 1.81 8.78
CA PRO A 261 11.75 2.89 7.90
C PRO A 261 10.59 3.71 7.34
N ARG A 262 10.66 5.03 7.46
CA ARG A 262 9.69 5.94 6.84
C ARG A 262 10.08 6.19 5.38
N VAL A 263 9.11 6.05 4.48
CA VAL A 263 9.33 6.03 3.03
C VAL A 263 8.54 7.09 2.27
N LYS A 264 7.83 7.97 2.98
CA LYS A 264 7.11 9.11 2.40
C LYS A 264 7.63 10.42 2.97
N GLY A 265 7.37 11.52 2.28
CA GLY A 265 7.76 12.85 2.72
C GLY A 265 9.00 13.41 2.02
N LYS A 266 9.12 13.18 0.70
CA LYS A 266 10.24 13.69 -0.12
C LYS A 266 11.62 13.08 0.21
N VAL A 267 11.63 11.90 0.82
CA VAL A 267 12.86 11.14 1.09
C VAL A 267 13.06 10.09 0.01
N ALA A 268 14.29 9.93 -0.45
CA ALA A 268 14.68 8.91 -1.42
C ALA A 268 14.30 7.52 -0.92
N GLN A 269 13.42 6.80 -1.66
CA GLN A 269 12.81 5.56 -1.20
C GLN A 269 13.76 4.36 -1.14
N LEU A 270 14.93 4.46 -1.73
CA LEU A 270 15.92 3.39 -1.72
C LEU A 270 16.88 3.45 -0.56
N ARG A 271 16.95 4.56 0.11
CA ARG A 271 17.85 4.75 1.24
C ARG A 271 17.04 4.92 2.50
N ARG A 272 17.47 4.21 3.51
CA ARG A 272 17.03 4.47 4.86
C ARG A 272 17.63 5.83 5.27
N ASN A 273 16.78 6.72 5.71
CA ASN A 273 17.26 7.88 6.43
C ASN A 273 17.40 7.47 7.90
N GLU A 274 18.62 7.41 8.40
CA GLU A 274 18.95 6.94 9.75
C GLU A 274 18.23 7.71 10.87
N ASN A 275 17.74 8.90 10.58
CA ASN A 275 16.99 9.73 11.53
C ASN A 275 15.47 9.71 11.31
N ASN A 276 14.96 8.86 10.45
CA ASN A 276 13.54 8.88 10.08
C ASN A 276 12.89 7.51 10.17
N PHE A 277 12.75 7.04 11.41
CA PHE A 277 12.06 5.79 11.72
C PHE A 277 10.77 6.03 12.48
N LEU A 278 9.88 5.08 12.36
CA LEU A 278 8.69 4.96 13.17
C LEU A 278 8.93 3.86 14.20
N LEU A 279 9.15 4.25 15.45
CA LEU A 279 9.33 3.31 16.54
C LEU A 279 7.98 2.68 16.92
N ARG A 280 7.94 1.34 16.99
CA ARG A 280 6.78 0.57 17.43
C ARG A 280 7.18 -0.52 18.41
N GLN A 281 6.36 -0.72 19.44
CA GLN A 281 6.51 -1.85 20.32
C GLN A 281 6.04 -3.13 19.63
N LEU A 282 6.83 -4.19 19.72
CA LEU A 282 6.50 -5.52 19.21
C LEU A 282 5.86 -6.36 20.32
N PRO A 283 4.78 -7.11 20.02
CA PRO A 283 4.35 -8.21 20.85
C PRO A 283 5.47 -9.25 21.00
N GLN A 284 5.60 -9.86 22.19
CA GLN A 284 6.65 -10.84 22.47
C GLN A 284 6.67 -11.98 21.44
N GLU A 285 5.52 -12.56 21.14
CA GLU A 285 5.40 -13.66 20.17
C GLU A 285 5.92 -13.28 18.77
N LEU A 286 5.57 -12.08 18.29
CA LEU A 286 6.05 -11.63 16.98
C LEU A 286 7.56 -11.35 17.01
N ALA A 287 8.08 -10.90 18.14
CA ALA A 287 9.53 -10.74 18.33
C ALA A 287 10.23 -12.11 18.33
N ASP A 288 9.66 -13.12 18.99
CA ASP A 288 10.19 -14.48 19.01
C ASP A 288 10.20 -15.10 17.61
N ASP A 289 9.12 -14.93 16.84
CA ASP A 289 9.06 -15.37 15.44
C ASP A 289 10.13 -14.68 14.57
N ILE A 290 10.34 -13.38 14.77
CA ILE A 290 11.39 -12.63 14.06
C ILE A 290 12.77 -13.13 14.45
N GLN A 291 13.03 -13.37 15.74
CA GLN A 291 14.31 -13.90 16.21
C GLN A 291 14.54 -15.33 15.66
N ALA A 292 13.50 -16.16 15.63
CA ALA A 292 13.56 -17.48 15.00
C ALA A 292 13.86 -17.39 13.48
N LEU A 293 13.26 -16.42 12.80
CA LEU A 293 13.54 -16.16 11.37
C LEU A 293 15.01 -15.76 11.18
N ILE A 294 15.52 -14.83 11.98
CA ILE A 294 16.92 -14.39 11.94
C ILE A 294 17.87 -15.57 12.20
N ALA A 295 17.54 -16.41 13.18
CA ALA A 295 18.33 -17.59 13.50
C ALA A 295 18.31 -18.66 12.41
N SER A 296 17.17 -18.83 11.71
CA SER A 296 17.01 -19.84 10.65
C SER A 296 17.76 -19.49 9.35
N GLU A 297 17.99 -18.21 9.08
CA GLU A 297 18.80 -17.75 7.94
C GLU A 297 20.29 -17.78 8.31
N SER A 298 20.83 -18.99 8.52
CA SER A 298 22.16 -19.24 9.06
C SER A 298 23.34 -18.79 8.19
N ASP A 299 23.13 -18.64 6.87
CA ASP A 299 24.20 -18.23 5.96
C ASP A 299 24.33 -16.70 5.88
N ARG A 300 24.81 -16.14 6.97
CA ARG A 300 25.06 -14.69 7.11
C ARG A 300 26.29 -14.24 6.32
N SER A 301 27.17 -15.15 5.93
CA SER A 301 28.39 -14.84 5.17
C SER A 301 28.11 -14.30 3.77
N LEU A 302 26.96 -14.66 3.18
CA LEU A 302 26.54 -14.18 1.86
C LEU A 302 26.36 -12.65 1.78
N CYS A 303 26.16 -11.98 2.91
CA CYS A 303 26.06 -10.51 2.92
C CYS A 303 27.42 -9.81 2.94
N ASP A 304 28.51 -10.56 3.13
CA ASP A 304 29.87 -10.05 3.31
C ASP A 304 30.77 -10.42 2.12
N LEU A 305 30.23 -10.41 0.88
CA LEU A 305 30.88 -10.94 -0.32
C LEU A 305 32.25 -10.33 -0.64
N ASP A 306 32.50 -9.09 -0.22
CA ASP A 306 33.74 -8.35 -0.51
C ASP A 306 34.63 -8.22 0.72
N GLY A 307 34.42 -9.01 1.78
CA GLY A 307 35.02 -8.81 3.09
C GLY A 307 34.49 -7.57 3.84
N ILE A 308 33.53 -6.89 3.26
CA ILE A 308 32.84 -5.74 3.87
C ILE A 308 31.56 -6.21 4.51
N ARG A 309 31.43 -5.98 5.81
CA ARG A 309 30.18 -6.29 6.54
C ARG A 309 29.07 -5.34 6.12
N ARG A 310 28.07 -5.89 5.39
CA ARG A 310 26.92 -5.11 4.94
C ARG A 310 25.71 -5.29 5.85
N PRO A 311 24.81 -4.29 5.92
CA PRO A 311 23.57 -4.41 6.65
C PRO A 311 22.73 -5.61 6.16
N ARG A 312 22.16 -6.35 7.10
CA ARG A 312 21.37 -7.57 6.83
C ARG A 312 19.89 -7.25 6.77
N PRO A 313 19.23 -7.45 5.61
CA PRO A 313 17.79 -7.26 5.52
C PRO A 313 17.06 -8.35 6.28
N LEU A 314 15.98 -7.97 7.00
CA LEU A 314 15.10 -8.94 7.68
C LEU A 314 14.48 -9.93 6.68
N PHE A 315 14.15 -9.46 5.49
CA PHE A 315 13.60 -10.28 4.39
C PHE A 315 14.58 -10.32 3.22
N LYS A 316 15.56 -11.17 3.32
CA LYS A 316 16.60 -11.33 2.31
C LYS A 316 16.03 -11.87 0.99
N ARG A 317 16.55 -11.38 -0.15
CA ARG A 317 16.28 -11.97 -1.47
C ARG A 317 17.12 -13.24 -1.69
N LYS A 318 16.67 -14.09 -2.62
CA LYS A 318 17.33 -15.36 -2.92
C LYS A 318 18.71 -15.20 -3.58
N THR A 319 18.85 -14.16 -4.41
CA THR A 319 20.07 -13.85 -5.17
C THR A 319 20.45 -12.40 -4.96
N VAL A 320 21.73 -12.10 -4.91
CA VAL A 320 22.24 -10.73 -4.80
C VAL A 320 21.81 -9.90 -6.00
N ASN A 321 21.64 -8.60 -5.79
CA ASN A 321 21.51 -7.65 -6.89
C ASN A 321 22.90 -7.11 -7.24
N GLU A 322 23.50 -7.64 -8.30
CA GLU A 322 24.86 -7.29 -8.73
C GLU A 322 25.00 -5.81 -9.11
N HIS A 323 23.96 -5.21 -9.71
CA HIS A 323 23.97 -3.77 -10.00
C HIS A 323 24.08 -2.92 -8.74
N TYR A 324 23.41 -3.34 -7.67
CA TYR A 324 23.51 -2.64 -6.39
C TYR A 324 24.87 -2.88 -5.74
N LEU A 325 25.37 -4.10 -5.83
CA LEU A 325 26.66 -4.46 -5.26
C LEU A 325 27.79 -3.63 -5.87
N ASN A 326 27.71 -3.36 -7.17
CA ASN A 326 28.69 -2.59 -7.93
C ASN A 326 28.52 -1.06 -7.78
N ASP A 327 27.41 -0.58 -7.23
CA ASP A 327 27.17 0.84 -6.95
C ASP A 327 27.53 1.17 -5.50
N LYS A 328 28.56 2.01 -5.31
CA LYS A 328 29.04 2.42 -3.96
C LYS A 328 27.94 2.97 -3.05
N LYS A 329 26.91 3.61 -3.62
CA LYS A 329 25.80 4.22 -2.88
C LYS A 329 24.69 3.23 -2.54
N LEU A 330 24.57 2.13 -3.30
CA LEU A 330 23.47 1.17 -3.20
C LEU A 330 23.91 -0.21 -2.72
N ALA A 331 25.22 -0.44 -2.56
CA ALA A 331 25.78 -1.74 -2.19
C ALA A 331 25.12 -2.33 -0.92
N ASP A 332 24.81 -1.51 0.06
CA ASP A 332 24.15 -1.93 1.30
C ASP A 332 22.73 -2.47 1.10
N TYR A 333 22.14 -2.23 -0.08
CA TYR A 333 20.81 -2.71 -0.43
C TYR A 333 20.84 -3.90 -1.39
N ALA A 334 22.01 -4.44 -1.72
CA ALA A 334 22.16 -5.52 -2.69
C ALA A 334 21.38 -6.80 -2.31
N TRP A 335 21.19 -7.04 -1.02
CA TRP A 335 20.43 -8.17 -0.49
C TRP A 335 19.00 -7.86 -0.10
N HIS A 336 18.58 -6.60 -0.16
CA HIS A 336 17.20 -6.23 0.15
C HIS A 336 16.24 -6.66 -0.97
N GLN A 337 15.04 -7.05 -0.62
CA GLN A 337 13.97 -7.26 -1.61
C GLN A 337 13.52 -5.90 -2.18
N SER A 338 12.98 -5.91 -3.39
CA SER A 338 12.23 -4.76 -3.88
C SER A 338 10.80 -4.78 -3.36
N SER A 339 10.15 -3.62 -3.32
CA SER A 339 8.72 -3.53 -2.97
C SER A 339 7.82 -4.39 -3.88
N ASN A 340 8.25 -4.58 -5.13
CA ASN A 340 7.55 -5.45 -6.08
C ASN A 340 7.67 -6.93 -5.69
N LEU A 341 8.85 -7.39 -5.28
CA LEU A 341 9.03 -8.77 -4.81
C LEU A 341 8.21 -9.05 -3.56
N VAL A 342 8.17 -8.11 -2.59
CA VAL A 342 7.29 -8.21 -1.43
C VAL A 342 5.82 -8.28 -1.83
N SER A 343 5.39 -7.40 -2.75
CA SER A 343 4.01 -7.43 -3.26
C SER A 343 3.67 -8.73 -3.99
N GLN A 344 4.62 -9.30 -4.73
CA GLN A 344 4.46 -10.59 -5.40
C GLN A 344 4.40 -11.74 -4.39
N ALA A 345 5.18 -11.68 -3.30
CA ALA A 345 5.11 -12.68 -2.24
C ALA A 345 3.69 -12.76 -1.66
N PHE A 346 3.07 -11.62 -1.35
CA PHE A 346 1.68 -11.60 -0.89
C PHE A 346 0.69 -12.17 -1.91
N ARG A 347 0.75 -11.72 -3.16
CA ARG A 347 -0.25 -12.04 -4.20
C ARG A 347 -0.11 -13.44 -4.80
N LYS A 348 1.07 -14.03 -4.71
CA LYS A 348 1.33 -15.36 -5.27
C LYS A 348 1.59 -16.36 -4.14
N ILE A 349 2.75 -16.27 -3.49
CA ILE A 349 3.21 -17.31 -2.57
C ILE A 349 2.28 -17.43 -1.35
N ILE A 350 2.02 -16.30 -0.65
CA ILE A 350 1.20 -16.30 0.57
C ILE A 350 -0.25 -16.66 0.24
N GLN A 351 -0.83 -16.05 -0.79
CA GLN A 351 -2.20 -16.32 -1.22
C GLN A 351 -2.41 -17.79 -1.60
N GLU A 352 -1.49 -18.38 -2.39
CA GLU A 352 -1.55 -19.79 -2.79
C GLU A 352 -1.35 -20.73 -1.60
N SER A 353 -0.37 -20.44 -0.72
CA SER A 353 -0.11 -21.27 0.47
C SER A 353 -1.27 -21.27 1.45
N LEU A 354 -1.92 -20.13 1.68
CA LEU A 354 -3.11 -20.05 2.53
C LEU A 354 -4.29 -20.81 1.93
N GLY A 355 -4.45 -20.81 0.60
CA GLY A 355 -5.50 -21.56 -0.11
C GLY A 355 -6.93 -21.13 0.24
N LEU A 356 -7.10 -19.92 0.77
CA LEU A 356 -8.39 -19.41 1.23
C LEU A 356 -9.28 -18.98 0.08
N LYS A 357 -10.60 -19.10 0.26
CA LYS A 357 -11.60 -18.66 -0.70
C LYS A 357 -12.36 -17.45 -0.15
N SER A 358 -12.68 -16.52 -1.04
CA SER A 358 -13.54 -15.38 -0.68
C SER A 358 -14.98 -15.85 -0.48
N ALA A 359 -15.62 -15.39 0.59
CA ALA A 359 -17.04 -15.64 0.80
C ALA A 359 -17.92 -14.77 -0.14
N TYR A 360 -17.38 -13.64 -0.61
CA TYR A 360 -18.15 -12.60 -1.28
C TYR A 360 -17.87 -12.52 -2.79
N VAL A 361 -16.68 -12.87 -3.22
CA VAL A 361 -16.28 -12.78 -4.64
C VAL A 361 -16.40 -14.15 -5.26
N LYS A 362 -17.26 -14.26 -6.27
CA LYS A 362 -17.58 -15.52 -6.97
C LYS A 362 -17.37 -15.37 -8.46
N ASP A 363 -17.14 -16.47 -9.14
CA ASP A 363 -17.12 -16.54 -10.60
C ASP A 363 -18.54 -16.49 -11.21
N GLU A 364 -18.61 -16.50 -12.53
CA GLU A 364 -19.87 -16.49 -13.29
C GLU A 364 -20.77 -17.71 -12.98
N HIS A 365 -20.21 -18.77 -12.43
CA HIS A 365 -20.92 -19.99 -12.05
C HIS A 365 -21.27 -20.04 -10.55
N GLY A 366 -20.98 -18.97 -9.80
CA GLY A 366 -21.26 -18.88 -8.37
C GLY A 366 -20.21 -19.55 -7.47
N ASN A 367 -19.08 -20.03 -8.01
CA ASN A 367 -18.02 -20.64 -7.20
C ASN A 367 -17.15 -19.55 -6.53
N PRO A 368 -16.79 -19.73 -5.25
CA PRO A 368 -15.95 -18.78 -4.55
C PRO A 368 -14.56 -18.66 -5.20
N LEU A 369 -14.16 -17.43 -5.52
CA LEU A 369 -12.81 -17.14 -6.01
C LEU A 369 -11.77 -17.19 -4.89
N PRO A 370 -10.48 -17.37 -5.20
CA PRO A 370 -9.41 -17.27 -4.22
C PRO A 370 -9.44 -15.93 -3.48
N LEU A 371 -9.28 -15.97 -2.16
CA LEU A 371 -9.18 -14.76 -1.34
C LEU A 371 -7.94 -13.97 -1.75
N LYS A 372 -8.11 -12.75 -2.21
CA LYS A 372 -7.01 -11.88 -2.65
C LYS A 372 -6.23 -11.36 -1.46
N ILE A 373 -4.97 -11.75 -1.34
CA ILE A 373 -4.09 -11.38 -0.24
C ILE A 373 -3.09 -10.33 -0.71
N THR A 374 -3.16 -9.13 -0.13
CA THR A 374 -2.22 -8.04 -0.43
C THR A 374 -1.84 -7.27 0.83
N ALA A 375 -0.63 -6.74 0.90
CA ALA A 375 -0.19 -5.91 2.02
C ALA A 375 -1.10 -4.66 2.20
N TYR A 376 -1.65 -4.13 1.11
CA TYR A 376 -2.56 -2.98 1.18
C TYR A 376 -3.90 -3.32 1.81
N ARG A 377 -4.45 -4.51 1.60
CA ARG A 377 -5.69 -4.94 2.27
C ARG A 377 -5.51 -4.99 3.80
N PHE A 378 -4.38 -5.51 4.30
CA PHE A 378 -4.06 -5.47 5.73
C PHE A 378 -3.98 -4.03 6.25
N ARG A 379 -3.36 -3.14 5.48
CA ARG A 379 -3.27 -1.73 5.83
C ARG A 379 -4.64 -1.05 5.86
N TYR A 380 -5.50 -1.34 4.89
CA TYR A 380 -6.88 -0.85 4.88
C TYR A 380 -7.65 -1.38 6.07
N THR A 381 -7.50 -2.66 6.40
CA THR A 381 -8.12 -3.28 7.57
C THR A 381 -7.68 -2.63 8.87
N LEU A 382 -6.39 -2.36 9.03
CA LEU A 382 -5.87 -1.66 10.21
C LEU A 382 -6.48 -0.25 10.33
N GLY A 383 -6.45 0.54 9.24
CA GLY A 383 -7.01 1.90 9.25
C GLY A 383 -8.50 1.92 9.53
N THR A 384 -9.25 1.03 8.90
CA THR A 384 -10.70 0.87 9.12
C THR A 384 -10.99 0.47 10.57
N ARG A 385 -10.26 -0.53 11.12
CA ARG A 385 -10.41 -0.97 12.49
C ARG A 385 -10.17 0.17 13.49
N MET A 386 -9.11 0.96 13.30
CA MET A 386 -8.80 2.09 14.16
C MET A 386 -9.92 3.14 14.17
N VAL A 387 -10.52 3.41 13.01
CA VAL A 387 -11.68 4.32 12.92
C VAL A 387 -12.88 3.75 13.66
N LEU A 388 -13.14 2.45 13.52
CA LEU A 388 -14.21 1.76 14.26
C LEU A 388 -13.96 1.74 15.78
N GLU A 389 -12.69 1.73 16.21
CA GLU A 389 -12.28 1.86 17.61
C GLU A 389 -12.34 3.32 18.10
N GLY A 390 -12.83 4.27 17.30
CA GLY A 390 -12.99 5.69 17.67
C GLY A 390 -11.69 6.51 17.63
N LYS A 391 -10.65 6.02 16.95
CA LYS A 391 -9.38 6.75 16.81
C LYS A 391 -9.52 7.99 15.94
N THR A 392 -8.81 9.05 16.32
CA THR A 392 -8.82 10.32 15.57
C THR A 392 -8.10 10.21 14.24
N PRO A 393 -8.37 11.12 13.28
CA PRO A 393 -7.62 11.16 12.01
C PRO A 393 -6.10 11.27 12.20
N GLU A 394 -5.66 11.96 13.23
CA GLU A 394 -4.24 12.12 13.58
C GLU A 394 -3.64 10.79 14.05
N GLU A 395 -4.32 10.07 14.94
CA GLU A 395 -3.88 8.75 15.42
C GLU A 395 -3.79 7.75 14.26
N VAL A 396 -4.80 7.73 13.38
CA VAL A 396 -4.79 6.86 12.19
C VAL A 396 -3.67 7.25 11.23
N ALA A 397 -3.43 8.55 11.01
CA ALA A 397 -2.35 9.04 10.17
C ALA A 397 -0.97 8.62 10.73
N ILE A 398 -0.76 8.79 12.04
CA ILE A 398 0.48 8.37 12.72
C ILE A 398 0.67 6.86 12.65
N ALA A 399 -0.37 6.08 12.92
CA ALA A 399 -0.29 4.62 12.88
C ALA A 399 0.06 4.10 11.49
N LEU A 400 -0.56 4.68 10.47
CA LEU A 400 -0.36 4.32 9.07
C LEU A 400 0.82 5.05 8.39
N ASP A 401 1.63 5.82 9.13
CA ASP A 401 2.73 6.60 8.56
C ASP A 401 2.28 7.47 7.37
N HIS A 402 1.23 8.25 7.57
CA HIS A 402 0.80 9.29 6.63
C HIS A 402 1.36 10.64 7.05
N SER A 403 1.76 11.45 6.06
CA SER A 403 2.26 12.80 6.29
C SER A 403 1.16 13.84 6.50
N SER A 404 -0.11 13.47 6.29
CA SER A 404 -1.26 14.37 6.35
C SER A 404 -2.53 13.59 6.68
N THR A 405 -3.40 14.17 7.50
CA THR A 405 -4.74 13.66 7.80
C THR A 405 -5.65 13.60 6.57
N ALA A 406 -5.43 14.45 5.57
CA ALA A 406 -6.13 14.37 4.28
C ALA A 406 -5.95 13.00 3.58
N SER A 407 -4.82 12.33 3.85
CA SER A 407 -4.54 11.00 3.29
C SER A 407 -5.32 9.88 3.97
N VAL A 408 -5.93 10.11 5.12
CA VAL A 408 -6.74 9.12 5.86
C VAL A 408 -8.23 9.45 5.83
N SER A 409 -8.63 10.60 5.26
CA SER A 409 -10.03 11.03 5.21
C SER A 409 -11.00 9.98 4.63
N HIS A 410 -10.51 9.11 3.73
CA HIS A 410 -11.31 8.06 3.13
C HIS A 410 -11.67 6.91 4.09
N TYR A 411 -10.96 6.74 5.21
CA TYR A 411 -11.34 5.81 6.27
C TYR A 411 -12.50 6.34 7.11
N PHE A 412 -12.68 7.69 7.18
CA PHE A 412 -13.71 8.38 7.93
C PHE A 412 -14.96 8.72 7.10
N ARG A 413 -14.95 8.39 5.80
CA ARG A 413 -16.11 8.56 4.93
C ARG A 413 -17.07 7.38 5.05
N TYR A 414 -17.37 6.99 6.28
CA TYR A 414 -18.48 6.12 6.53
C TYR A 414 -19.77 6.90 6.28
N ASN A 415 -20.47 6.55 5.24
CA ASN A 415 -21.83 7.01 5.09
C ASN A 415 -22.68 6.18 6.06
N ARG A 416 -23.46 6.82 6.91
CA ARG A 416 -24.38 6.18 7.85
C ARG A 416 -25.29 5.18 7.11
N ASP A 417 -25.72 5.53 5.89
CA ASP A 417 -26.52 4.68 5.02
C ASP A 417 -25.83 3.36 4.65
N LEU A 418 -24.50 3.34 4.61
CA LEU A 418 -23.74 2.12 4.34
C LEU A 418 -23.65 1.22 5.58
N ILE A 419 -23.59 1.80 6.76
CA ILE A 419 -23.62 1.06 8.03
C ILE A 419 -24.99 0.46 8.20
N ASP A 420 -26.05 1.24 7.99
CA ASP A 420 -27.43 0.76 8.04
C ASP A 420 -27.67 -0.35 7.00
N PHE A 421 -27.13 -0.21 5.77
CA PHE A 421 -27.19 -1.26 4.74
C PHE A 421 -26.42 -2.53 5.12
N ILE A 422 -25.27 -2.39 5.78
CA ILE A 422 -24.47 -3.52 6.28
C ILE A 422 -25.23 -4.20 7.41
N ASP A 423 -25.79 -3.46 8.35
CA ASP A 423 -26.57 -3.99 9.47
C ASP A 423 -27.83 -4.68 8.95
N ASP A 424 -28.59 -4.08 8.03
CA ASP A 424 -29.76 -4.70 7.37
C ASP A 424 -29.38 -5.98 6.60
N THR A 425 -28.22 -6.00 5.96
CA THR A 425 -27.73 -7.18 5.25
C THR A 425 -27.29 -8.28 6.21
N PHE A 426 -26.72 -7.92 7.37
CA PHE A 426 -26.38 -8.84 8.45
C PHE A 426 -27.65 -9.41 9.11
N GLU A 427 -28.64 -8.59 9.41
CA GLU A 427 -29.90 -9.04 9.99
C GLU A 427 -30.72 -9.93 9.04
N SER A 428 -30.72 -9.62 7.75
CA SER A 428 -31.49 -10.39 6.74
C SER A 428 -30.85 -11.71 6.32
N SER A 429 -29.56 -11.92 6.58
CA SER A 429 -28.84 -13.12 6.18
C SER A 429 -28.80 -14.18 7.28
N LYS A 430 -29.63 -15.21 7.18
CA LYS A 430 -29.56 -16.41 8.06
C LYS A 430 -28.16 -17.06 8.08
N VAL A 431 -27.40 -16.99 6.99
CA VAL A 431 -26.05 -17.53 6.90
C VAL A 431 -25.07 -16.66 7.69
N LEU A 432 -25.25 -15.34 7.68
CA LEU A 432 -24.43 -14.41 8.45
C LEU A 432 -24.83 -14.41 9.92
N SER A 433 -26.10 -14.48 10.27
CA SER A 433 -26.53 -14.60 11.67
C SER A 433 -26.04 -15.90 12.31
N ASN A 434 -25.98 -17.00 11.55
CA ASN A 434 -25.39 -18.25 12.03
C ASN A 434 -23.87 -18.23 12.09
N SER A 435 -23.19 -17.39 11.30
CA SER A 435 -21.72 -17.19 11.38
C SER A 435 -21.32 -16.21 12.49
N VAL A 436 -22.25 -15.39 12.95
CA VAL A 436 -22.09 -14.47 14.09
C VAL A 436 -22.30 -15.20 15.43
N ALA A 437 -22.97 -16.37 15.45
CA ALA A 437 -23.01 -17.26 16.60
C ALA A 437 -21.61 -17.85 16.86
N ARG A 438 -20.80 -17.09 17.56
CA ARG A 438 -19.35 -17.35 17.69
C ARG A 438 -18.97 -18.32 18.76
N TRP A 439 -19.89 -18.63 19.62
CA TRP A 439 -19.73 -19.73 20.53
C TRP A 439 -20.13 -21.01 19.81
N GLU A 440 -19.18 -21.94 19.70
CA GLU A 440 -19.35 -23.19 18.96
C GLU A 440 -20.18 -24.26 19.71
N GLY A 441 -20.85 -23.88 20.80
CA GLY A 441 -21.70 -24.78 21.58
C GLY A 441 -20.94 -25.69 22.56
N TYR A 442 -19.63 -25.58 22.68
CA TYR A 442 -18.85 -26.44 23.55
C TYR A 442 -18.74 -25.86 24.96
N ILE A 443 -19.43 -26.49 25.91
CA ILE A 443 -19.22 -26.31 27.36
C ILE A 443 -18.31 -27.43 27.86
N ILE A 444 -17.36 -27.12 28.72
CA ILE A 444 -16.42 -28.09 29.29
C ILE A 444 -16.63 -28.24 30.79
N ASP A 445 -16.31 -29.41 31.34
CA ASP A 445 -16.31 -29.63 32.78
C ASP A 445 -15.17 -28.83 33.42
N ASP A 446 -15.35 -28.42 34.68
CA ASP A 446 -14.43 -27.56 35.40
C ASP A 446 -13.06 -28.21 35.60
N ASP A 447 -13.01 -29.55 35.63
CA ASP A 447 -11.81 -30.39 35.74
C ASP A 447 -11.27 -30.85 34.38
N SER A 448 -11.83 -30.34 33.26
CA SER A 448 -11.46 -30.72 31.91
C SER A 448 -9.95 -30.61 31.67
N THR A 449 -9.39 -31.64 31.03
CA THR A 449 -7.96 -31.70 30.63
C THR A 449 -7.64 -30.87 29.41
N VAL A 450 -8.61 -30.14 28.84
CA VAL A 450 -8.42 -29.24 27.70
C VAL A 450 -7.33 -28.23 28.02
N LYS A 451 -6.28 -28.22 27.23
CA LYS A 451 -5.18 -27.25 27.36
C LYS A 451 -5.65 -25.85 26.96
N GLY A 452 -5.50 -24.89 27.84
CA GLY A 452 -5.88 -23.50 27.59
C GLY A 452 -5.62 -22.61 28.80
N THR A 453 -5.64 -21.31 28.59
CA THR A 453 -5.48 -20.32 29.68
C THR A 453 -6.82 -20.10 30.38
N VAL A 454 -6.84 -20.14 31.70
CA VAL A 454 -8.06 -19.90 32.48
C VAL A 454 -8.50 -18.43 32.31
N VAL A 455 -9.75 -18.25 31.90
CA VAL A 455 -10.41 -16.95 31.84
C VAL A 455 -11.12 -16.68 33.14
N ARG A 456 -10.84 -15.53 33.75
CA ARG A 456 -11.40 -15.12 35.03
C ARG A 456 -12.28 -13.88 34.89
N GLY A 457 -13.38 -13.86 35.61
CA GLY A 457 -14.24 -12.70 35.78
C GLY A 457 -13.64 -11.64 36.73
N LYS A 458 -14.38 -10.53 36.92
CA LYS A 458 -13.97 -9.43 37.82
C LYS A 458 -13.68 -9.89 39.25
N ASP A 459 -14.42 -10.88 39.76
CA ASP A 459 -14.29 -11.42 41.10
C ASP A 459 -13.31 -12.60 41.20
N LEU A 460 -12.40 -12.71 40.23
CA LEU A 460 -11.44 -13.81 40.10
C LEU A 460 -12.08 -15.21 39.95
N VAL A 461 -13.37 -15.28 39.69
CA VAL A 461 -14.09 -16.53 39.41
C VAL A 461 -13.67 -17.08 38.06
N ASN A 462 -13.34 -18.37 38.00
CA ASN A 462 -12.97 -19.05 36.79
C ASN A 462 -14.22 -19.23 35.91
N LEU A 463 -14.22 -18.63 34.73
CA LEU A 463 -15.34 -18.65 33.80
C LEU A 463 -15.21 -19.74 32.71
N GLY A 464 -13.99 -20.17 32.42
CA GLY A 464 -13.71 -21.11 31.34
C GLY A 464 -12.24 -21.12 30.95
N LYS A 465 -11.95 -21.75 29.81
CA LYS A 465 -10.60 -21.78 29.22
C LYS A 465 -10.58 -21.11 27.85
N CYS A 466 -9.52 -20.38 27.58
CA CYS A 466 -9.22 -19.85 26.27
C CYS A 466 -8.23 -20.78 25.57
N LEU A 467 -8.60 -21.31 24.40
CA LEU A 467 -7.76 -22.19 23.59
C LEU A 467 -6.72 -21.42 22.78
N LYS A 468 -6.79 -20.11 22.75
CA LYS A 468 -5.81 -19.26 22.05
C LYS A 468 -4.46 -19.40 22.74
N GLN A 469 -3.46 -19.82 22.00
CA GLN A 469 -2.08 -19.97 22.49
C GLN A 469 -1.33 -18.64 22.60
N SER A 470 -1.87 -17.57 22.02
CA SER A 470 -1.30 -16.23 22.02
C SER A 470 -2.03 -15.29 23.00
N ARG A 471 -1.33 -14.26 23.48
CA ARG A 471 -1.91 -13.26 24.39
C ARG A 471 -3.06 -12.53 23.69
N CYS A 472 -4.20 -12.44 24.36
CA CYS A 472 -5.37 -11.70 23.88
C CYS A 472 -5.21 -10.21 24.20
N GLU A 473 -5.42 -9.35 23.20
CA GLU A 473 -5.39 -7.88 23.39
C GLU A 473 -6.75 -7.32 23.87
N TRP A 474 -7.77 -8.18 23.95
CA TRP A 474 -9.12 -7.81 24.36
C TRP A 474 -9.32 -8.00 25.86
N HIS A 475 -10.26 -7.26 26.44
CA HIS A 475 -10.59 -7.41 27.86
C HIS A 475 -11.09 -8.84 28.14
N PRO A 476 -10.41 -9.65 28.98
CA PRO A 476 -10.58 -11.10 28.98
C PRO A 476 -11.99 -11.57 29.34
N SER A 477 -12.62 -10.95 30.31
CA SER A 477 -13.91 -11.43 30.85
C SER A 477 -15.13 -11.06 30.01
N VAL A 478 -15.03 -10.03 29.16
CA VAL A 478 -16.16 -9.55 28.35
C VAL A 478 -16.05 -10.09 26.94
N SER A 479 -14.93 -9.82 26.27
CA SER A 479 -14.75 -10.21 24.87
C SER A 479 -14.65 -11.72 24.65
N CYS A 480 -14.38 -12.50 25.69
CA CYS A 480 -14.32 -13.96 25.60
C CYS A 480 -15.66 -14.57 25.18
N TYR A 481 -16.76 -14.01 25.62
CA TYR A 481 -18.10 -14.52 25.32
C TYR A 481 -18.49 -14.37 23.83
N GLY A 482 -17.90 -13.44 23.13
CA GLY A 482 -18.00 -13.30 21.68
C GLY A 482 -16.88 -14.02 20.90
N CYS A 483 -16.11 -14.91 21.51
CA CYS A 483 -14.92 -15.51 20.91
C CYS A 483 -15.05 -17.02 20.74
N GLY A 484 -14.88 -17.54 19.51
CA GLY A 484 -14.93 -18.99 19.21
C GLY A 484 -13.83 -19.83 19.89
N GLN A 485 -12.81 -19.22 20.48
CA GLN A 485 -11.75 -19.91 21.25
C GLN A 485 -12.08 -20.05 22.74
N PHE A 486 -13.19 -19.50 23.17
CA PHE A 486 -13.63 -19.62 24.57
C PHE A 486 -14.37 -20.93 24.79
N ARG A 487 -14.00 -21.62 25.84
CA ARG A 487 -14.67 -22.85 26.33
C ARG A 487 -15.15 -22.58 27.75
N PRO A 488 -16.44 -22.23 27.91
CA PRO A 488 -17.03 -21.93 29.21
C PRO A 488 -17.06 -23.18 30.08
N PHE A 489 -16.88 -23.01 31.39
CA PHE A 489 -17.05 -24.06 32.35
C PHE A 489 -18.54 -24.31 32.64
N LYS A 490 -18.91 -25.59 32.81
CA LYS A 490 -20.29 -26.00 33.03
C LYS A 490 -20.90 -25.41 34.31
N ASN A 491 -20.12 -25.29 35.36
CA ASN A 491 -20.63 -24.88 36.67
C ASN A 491 -20.22 -23.42 37.04
N ALA A 492 -19.64 -22.68 36.10
CA ALA A 492 -19.30 -21.28 36.34
C ALA A 492 -20.56 -20.39 36.35
N ASP A 493 -20.50 -19.30 37.12
CA ASP A 493 -21.58 -18.32 37.22
C ASP A 493 -21.61 -17.38 36.01
N HIS A 494 -22.09 -17.90 34.89
CA HIS A 494 -22.25 -17.13 33.68
C HIS A 494 -23.41 -16.14 33.74
N GLU A 495 -24.38 -16.36 34.62
CA GLU A 495 -25.52 -15.46 34.79
C GLU A 495 -25.09 -14.12 35.41
N SER A 496 -24.22 -14.15 36.44
CA SER A 496 -23.64 -12.94 37.00
C SER A 496 -22.74 -12.21 35.99
N GLN A 497 -21.98 -12.95 35.19
CA GLN A 497 -21.14 -12.35 34.16
C GLN A 497 -21.97 -11.74 33.02
N LEU A 498 -23.11 -12.33 32.63
CA LEU A 498 -24.05 -11.77 31.67
C LEU A 498 -24.56 -10.39 32.13
N LYS A 499 -24.91 -10.24 33.40
CA LYS A 499 -25.32 -8.94 33.96
C LYS A 499 -24.21 -7.88 33.89
N VAL A 500 -22.96 -8.27 34.09
CA VAL A 500 -21.81 -7.37 33.92
C VAL A 500 -21.67 -6.93 32.48
N ILE A 501 -21.77 -7.86 31.52
CA ILE A 501 -21.68 -7.56 30.10
C ILE A 501 -22.84 -6.67 29.65
N GLU A 502 -24.05 -6.91 30.16
CA GLU A 502 -25.24 -6.11 29.88
C GLU A 502 -25.05 -4.66 30.37
N ALA A 503 -24.58 -4.48 31.60
CA ALA A 503 -24.32 -3.16 32.15
C ALA A 503 -23.23 -2.40 31.36
N GLU A 504 -22.15 -3.08 30.97
CA GLU A 504 -21.09 -2.47 30.15
C GLU A 504 -21.62 -2.14 28.73
N ARG A 505 -22.43 -3.01 28.12
CA ARG A 505 -23.07 -2.74 26.83
C ARG A 505 -23.98 -1.52 26.87
N ASP A 506 -24.82 -1.43 27.91
CA ASP A 506 -25.75 -0.32 28.06
C ASP A 506 -25.00 0.99 28.33
N PHE A 507 -23.91 0.95 29.09
CA PHE A 507 -23.01 2.09 29.28
C PHE A 507 -22.40 2.55 27.96
N VAL A 508 -21.88 1.63 27.14
CA VAL A 508 -21.30 1.93 25.81
C VAL A 508 -22.38 2.48 24.88
N ARG A 509 -23.57 1.90 24.86
CA ARG A 509 -24.69 2.37 24.03
C ARG A 509 -25.14 3.78 24.40
N TYR A 510 -25.14 4.10 25.70
CA TYR A 510 -25.55 5.42 26.18
C TYR A 510 -24.49 6.51 25.89
N ASN A 511 -23.21 6.17 26.04
CA ASN A 511 -22.11 7.13 25.98
C ASN A 511 -21.39 7.19 24.62
N SER A 512 -21.81 6.42 23.64
CA SER A 512 -21.20 6.40 22.31
C SER A 512 -22.25 6.47 21.19
N SER A 513 -21.78 6.66 19.96
CA SER A 513 -22.61 6.70 18.76
C SER A 513 -21.99 5.91 17.62
N GLY A 514 -22.83 5.44 16.69
CA GLY A 514 -22.38 4.66 15.53
C GLY A 514 -21.92 3.25 15.91
N PRO A 515 -20.96 2.66 15.18
CA PRO A 515 -20.55 1.26 15.36
C PRO A 515 -20.06 0.90 16.76
N VAL A 516 -19.58 1.88 17.53
CA VAL A 516 -19.11 1.65 18.92
C VAL A 516 -20.24 1.24 19.83
N GLN A 517 -21.49 1.67 19.57
CA GLN A 517 -22.67 1.26 20.34
C GLN A 517 -22.91 -0.24 20.32
N HIS A 518 -22.50 -0.92 19.25
CA HIS A 518 -22.70 -2.34 19.03
C HIS A 518 -21.48 -3.21 19.37
N GLN A 519 -20.43 -2.62 19.93
CA GLN A 519 -19.16 -3.29 20.20
C GLN A 519 -19.28 -4.51 21.13
N LEU A 520 -20.25 -4.49 22.05
CA LEU A 520 -20.46 -5.55 23.03
C LEU A 520 -21.64 -6.46 22.75
N ASP A 521 -22.37 -6.24 21.65
CA ASP A 521 -23.55 -7.03 21.32
C ASP A 521 -23.21 -8.51 21.12
N GLU A 522 -22.11 -8.81 20.45
CA GLU A 522 -21.62 -10.19 20.24
C GLU A 522 -21.26 -10.91 21.55
N ALA A 523 -20.66 -10.19 22.47
CA ALA A 523 -20.30 -10.75 23.78
C ALA A 523 -21.56 -10.99 24.62
N TYR A 524 -22.54 -10.12 24.54
CA TYR A 524 -23.81 -10.26 25.22
C TYR A 524 -24.61 -11.45 24.69
N GLU A 525 -24.73 -11.60 23.38
CA GLU A 525 -25.44 -12.74 22.77
C GLU A 525 -24.75 -14.07 23.07
N GLY A 526 -23.41 -14.12 23.01
CA GLY A 526 -22.66 -15.30 23.39
C GLY A 526 -22.85 -15.68 24.88
N ALA A 527 -22.90 -14.70 25.75
CA ALA A 527 -23.18 -14.92 27.17
C ALA A 527 -24.60 -15.45 27.41
N LEU A 528 -25.61 -14.89 26.72
CA LEU A 528 -26.99 -15.36 26.73
C LEU A 528 -27.10 -16.84 26.32
N GLN A 529 -26.48 -17.20 25.19
CA GLN A 529 -26.46 -18.57 24.69
C GLN A 529 -25.84 -19.57 25.67
N ILE A 530 -24.73 -19.16 26.35
CA ILE A 530 -24.07 -19.99 27.35
C ILE A 530 -25.00 -20.22 28.56
N VAL A 531 -25.64 -19.15 29.07
CA VAL A 531 -26.60 -19.27 30.20
C VAL A 531 -27.77 -20.15 29.83
N GLU A 532 -28.33 -20.04 28.61
CA GLU A 532 -29.40 -20.90 28.15
C GLU A 532 -28.97 -22.37 28.03
N ALA A 533 -27.77 -22.60 27.47
CA ALA A 533 -27.21 -23.94 27.36
C ALA A 533 -26.98 -24.59 28.74
N GLN A 534 -26.50 -23.84 29.75
CA GLN A 534 -26.39 -24.34 31.12
C GLN A 534 -27.74 -24.77 31.67
N LYS A 535 -28.83 -24.00 31.44
CA LYS A 535 -30.18 -24.34 31.87
C LYS A 535 -30.69 -25.63 31.22
N ILE A 536 -30.35 -25.88 29.96
CA ILE A 536 -30.71 -27.11 29.26
C ILE A 536 -29.95 -28.29 29.88
N ILE A 537 -28.63 -28.17 30.07
CA ILE A 537 -27.80 -29.24 30.65
C ILE A 537 -28.30 -29.62 32.05
N VAL A 538 -28.68 -28.64 32.86
CA VAL A 538 -29.21 -28.91 34.22
C VAL A 538 -30.55 -29.62 34.15
N ARG A 539 -31.42 -29.34 33.16
CA ARG A 539 -32.71 -30.02 32.98
C ARG A 539 -32.58 -31.46 32.49
N GLU A 540 -31.55 -31.78 31.73
CA GLU A 540 -31.28 -33.14 31.23
C GLU A 540 -30.66 -34.06 32.30
N VAL A 541 -30.09 -33.52 33.36
CA VAL A 541 -29.43 -34.26 34.46
C VAL A 541 -30.34 -34.39 35.69
N SER A 542 -31.43 -33.64 35.76
CA SER A 542 -32.45 -33.71 36.80
C SER A 542 -33.65 -34.60 36.33
#